data_d41b7470a8d610877eead4814c63512b
#
_entry.id   d41b7470a8d610877eead4814c63512b
#
_cell.length_a   1.000
_cell.length_b   1.000
_cell.length_c   1.000
_cell.angle_alpha   90.00
_cell.angle_beta   90.00
_cell.angle_gamma   90.00
#
_symmetry.space_group_name_H-M   'P 1'
#
loop_
_entity.id
_entity.type
_entity.pdbx_description
1 polymer ?
#
loop_
_entity_poly.entity_id
_entity_poly.type
_entity_poly.pdbx_seq_one_letter_code
_entity_poly.pdbx_strand_id
1 'polypeptide(L)'
;MDIDFSVTKNGKELDKSLYTWDENSKTFSTCENGLVLDFISVNGCTFKTGGDCTFKTGFGCTFKTDDCCTFDVDDDCTFKTGDYCTFNTGYDCTFDTGGDCTFKTDDDCTFKTGDYCTFNTGYDCTFDTGHNCTFDTGYDCTFDTGDCCTFKTDDYCTFKTGEECVAVRRGIFEIIKLEKGVKIKI
;
A
#
# COMPACT_ATOMS: atom_id res chain seq x y z
N MET A 1 12.50 20.97 -20.28
CA MET A 1 13.36 20.20 -19.35
C MET A 1 13.15 18.75 -19.72
N ASP A 2 14.21 18.06 -20.14
CA ASP A 2 14.09 16.63 -20.36
C ASP A 2 13.81 15.98 -19.01
N ILE A 3 12.71 15.25 -18.89
CA ILE A 3 12.36 14.49 -17.69
C ILE A 3 13.31 13.30 -17.67
N ASP A 4 14.15 13.22 -16.65
CA ASP A 4 15.13 12.14 -16.50
C ASP A 4 14.46 10.96 -15.78
N PHE A 5 14.20 9.89 -16.50
CA PHE A 5 13.70 8.62 -15.98
C PHE A 5 14.31 7.44 -16.71
N SER A 6 14.35 6.29 -16.09
CA SER A 6 14.78 5.05 -16.72
C SER A 6 13.74 3.94 -16.63
N VAL A 7 13.62 3.16 -17.68
CA VAL A 7 12.78 1.95 -17.72
C VAL A 7 13.65 0.81 -18.22
N THR A 8 13.80 -0.21 -17.38
CA THR A 8 14.62 -1.36 -17.70
C THR A 8 13.87 -2.68 -17.54
N LYS A 9 14.26 -3.69 -18.32
CA LYS A 9 13.82 -5.07 -18.19
C LYS A 9 15.03 -5.97 -18.18
N ASN A 10 15.19 -6.81 -17.15
CA ASN A 10 16.37 -7.68 -16.99
C ASN A 10 17.71 -6.90 -17.07
N GLY A 11 17.75 -5.70 -16.48
CA GLY A 11 18.96 -4.85 -16.45
C GLY A 11 19.32 -4.19 -17.79
N LYS A 12 18.45 -4.22 -18.79
CA LYS A 12 18.62 -3.53 -20.07
C LYS A 12 17.52 -2.49 -20.27
N GLU A 13 17.88 -1.38 -20.88
CA GLU A 13 16.92 -0.34 -21.26
C GLU A 13 15.79 -0.94 -22.12
N LEU A 14 14.55 -0.60 -21.79
CA LEU A 14 13.37 -1.07 -22.53
C LEU A 14 13.28 -0.33 -23.86
N ASP A 15 12.97 -1.06 -24.94
CA ASP A 15 12.72 -0.47 -26.26
C ASP A 15 11.53 0.51 -26.17
N LYS A 16 11.74 1.73 -26.66
CA LYS A 16 10.73 2.80 -26.63
C LYS A 16 9.44 2.48 -27.39
N SER A 17 9.46 1.49 -28.26
CA SER A 17 8.25 0.99 -28.95
C SER A 17 7.33 0.17 -28.06
N LEU A 18 7.80 -0.30 -26.88
CA LEU A 18 7.07 -1.15 -25.96
C LEU A 18 6.34 -0.36 -24.86
N TYR A 19 6.49 0.94 -24.82
CA TYR A 19 5.78 1.81 -23.86
C TYR A 19 5.38 3.13 -24.51
N THR A 20 4.47 3.83 -23.86
CA THR A 20 4.14 5.23 -24.20
C THR A 20 4.43 6.12 -23.00
N TRP A 21 5.00 7.29 -23.27
CA TRP A 21 5.13 8.37 -22.31
C TRP A 21 4.45 9.63 -22.88
N ASP A 22 3.42 10.09 -22.18
CA ASP A 22 2.76 11.37 -22.49
C ASP A 22 3.27 12.43 -21.49
N GLU A 23 4.08 13.35 -21.99
CA GLU A 23 4.71 14.39 -21.18
C GLU A 23 3.69 15.39 -20.62
N ASN A 24 2.57 15.62 -21.32
CA ASN A 24 1.56 16.60 -20.89
C ASN A 24 0.75 16.07 -19.71
N SER A 25 0.33 14.80 -19.76
CA SER A 25 -0.41 14.14 -18.68
C SER A 25 0.51 13.44 -17.68
N LYS A 26 1.82 13.42 -17.93
CA LYS A 26 2.80 12.62 -17.18
C LYS A 26 2.38 11.17 -17.01
N THR A 27 1.90 10.56 -18.08
CA THR A 27 1.37 9.19 -18.05
C THR A 27 2.33 8.24 -18.76
N PHE A 28 2.79 7.23 -18.01
CA PHE A 28 3.53 6.08 -18.54
C PHE A 28 2.57 4.90 -18.69
N SER A 29 2.57 4.24 -19.84
CA SER A 29 1.72 3.09 -20.09
C SER A 29 2.42 2.00 -20.89
N THR A 30 2.27 0.75 -20.46
CA THR A 30 2.77 -0.44 -21.14
C THR A 30 1.97 -1.67 -20.75
N CYS A 31 2.02 -2.73 -21.55
CA CYS A 31 1.52 -4.06 -21.20
C CYS A 31 2.66 -5.01 -20.78
N GLU A 32 3.90 -4.51 -20.69
CA GLU A 32 5.05 -5.31 -20.30
C GLU A 32 5.06 -5.56 -18.78
N ASN A 33 5.54 -6.74 -18.40
CA ASN A 33 5.76 -7.16 -17.01
C ASN A 33 7.25 -7.19 -16.69
N GLY A 34 7.59 -7.22 -15.39
CA GLY A 34 8.96 -7.39 -14.94
C GLY A 34 9.86 -6.19 -15.21
N LEU A 35 9.30 -5.00 -15.14
CA LEU A 35 10.01 -3.76 -15.37
C LEU A 35 10.58 -3.17 -14.07
N VAL A 36 11.70 -2.47 -14.20
CA VAL A 36 12.19 -1.54 -13.17
C VAL A 36 12.03 -0.13 -13.73
N LEU A 37 11.19 0.67 -13.07
CA LEU A 37 10.87 2.04 -13.43
C LEU A 37 11.44 2.97 -12.36
N ASP A 38 12.43 3.77 -12.76
CA ASP A 38 13.05 4.78 -11.90
C ASP A 38 12.64 6.17 -12.39
N PHE A 39 11.73 6.78 -11.64
CA PHE A 39 11.15 8.10 -11.85
C PHE A 39 11.30 8.97 -10.60
N ILE A 40 12.32 8.72 -9.77
CA ILE A 40 12.47 9.35 -8.45
C ILE A 40 12.52 10.88 -8.49
N SER A 41 12.93 11.43 -9.60
CA SER A 41 12.96 12.90 -9.83
C SER A 41 11.66 13.46 -10.40
N VAL A 42 10.62 12.62 -10.59
CA VAL A 42 9.39 13.02 -11.29
C VAL A 42 8.18 12.79 -10.41
N ASN A 43 7.49 13.87 -10.11
CA ASN A 43 6.29 13.87 -9.25
C ASN A 43 5.00 13.95 -10.08
N GLY A 44 3.89 13.49 -9.49
CA GLY A 44 2.56 13.59 -10.09
C GLY A 44 2.41 12.76 -11.36
N CYS A 45 3.07 11.61 -11.43
CA CYS A 45 2.98 10.70 -12.58
C CYS A 45 1.85 9.70 -12.44
N THR A 46 1.33 9.25 -13.58
CA THR A 46 0.40 8.12 -13.65
C THR A 46 1.07 6.95 -14.34
N PHE A 47 1.05 5.80 -13.70
CA PHE A 47 1.62 4.55 -14.21
C PHE A 47 0.51 3.52 -14.48
N LYS A 48 0.53 2.93 -15.68
CA LYS A 48 -0.33 1.82 -16.09
C LYS A 48 0.56 0.73 -16.67
N THR A 49 0.77 -0.32 -15.91
CA THR A 49 1.69 -1.42 -16.29
C THR A 49 1.07 -2.78 -15.98
N GLY A 50 1.68 -3.83 -16.47
CA GLY A 50 1.43 -5.18 -16.02
C GLY A 50 2.05 -5.48 -14.65
N GLY A 51 2.14 -6.74 -14.28
CA GLY A 51 2.66 -7.21 -13.01
C GLY A 51 4.19 -7.33 -12.93
N ASP A 52 4.68 -7.84 -11.81
CA ASP A 52 6.10 -8.07 -11.52
C ASP A 52 7.00 -6.82 -11.67
N CYS A 53 6.43 -5.63 -11.57
CA CYS A 53 7.15 -4.36 -11.78
C CYS A 53 7.67 -3.78 -10.47
N THR A 54 8.83 -3.11 -10.54
CA THR A 54 9.41 -2.35 -9.44
C THR A 54 9.40 -0.86 -9.77
N PHE A 55 8.85 -0.06 -8.87
CA PHE A 55 8.72 1.39 -9.03
C PHE A 55 9.55 2.13 -7.98
N LYS A 56 10.29 3.14 -8.42
CA LYS A 56 10.90 4.18 -7.60
C LYS A 56 10.43 5.52 -8.12
N THR A 57 9.64 6.24 -7.35
CA THR A 57 9.08 7.52 -7.81
C THR A 57 9.03 8.54 -6.67
N GLY A 58 8.86 9.81 -7.03
CA GLY A 58 8.57 10.87 -6.08
C GLY A 58 7.09 10.87 -5.65
N PHE A 59 6.65 11.96 -5.05
CA PHE A 59 5.32 12.11 -4.46
C PHE A 59 4.19 12.36 -5.48
N GLY A 60 2.95 12.18 -5.04
CA GLY A 60 1.73 12.51 -5.79
C GLY A 60 1.48 11.61 -6.99
N CYS A 61 2.04 10.40 -7.00
CA CYS A 61 1.92 9.49 -8.14
C CYS A 61 0.71 8.56 -8.03
N THR A 62 0.18 8.16 -9.19
CA THR A 62 -0.95 7.22 -9.29
C THR A 62 -0.51 5.95 -10.02
N PHE A 63 -0.77 4.80 -9.41
CA PHE A 63 -0.40 3.49 -9.94
C PHE A 63 -1.64 2.64 -10.23
N LYS A 64 -1.70 2.08 -11.43
CA LYS A 64 -2.64 1.04 -11.81
C LYS A 64 -1.84 -0.10 -12.43
N THR A 65 -1.65 -1.15 -11.64
CA THR A 65 -0.80 -2.29 -12.01
C THR A 65 -1.50 -3.60 -11.68
N ASP A 66 -0.94 -4.71 -12.15
CA ASP A 66 -1.37 -6.05 -11.78
C ASP A 66 -0.63 -6.56 -10.52
N ASP A 67 -0.49 -7.89 -10.38
CA ASP A 67 0.06 -8.55 -9.21
C ASP A 67 1.58 -8.42 -9.07
N CYS A 68 2.11 -8.80 -7.92
CA CYS A 68 3.54 -8.98 -7.64
C CYS A 68 4.40 -7.72 -7.84
N CYS A 69 3.83 -6.54 -7.69
CA CYS A 69 4.57 -5.28 -7.87
C CYS A 69 5.22 -4.81 -6.56
N THR A 70 6.36 -4.12 -6.69
CA THR A 70 7.08 -3.51 -5.56
C THR A 70 7.16 -2.00 -5.76
N PHE A 71 6.81 -1.25 -4.71
CA PHE A 71 6.77 0.21 -4.72
C PHE A 71 7.69 0.76 -3.62
N ASP A 72 8.61 1.64 -4.01
CA ASP A 72 9.46 2.45 -3.14
C ASP A 72 9.25 3.90 -3.56
N VAL A 73 8.29 4.57 -2.92
CA VAL A 73 7.78 5.87 -3.37
C VAL A 73 7.54 6.79 -2.19
N ASP A 74 7.41 8.09 -2.46
CA ASP A 74 7.17 9.12 -1.46
C ASP A 74 5.67 9.24 -1.09
N ASP A 75 5.26 10.41 -0.63
CA ASP A 75 3.96 10.75 -0.07
C ASP A 75 2.87 10.96 -1.13
N ASP A 76 1.61 11.14 -0.67
CA ASP A 76 0.45 11.53 -1.49
C ASP A 76 0.15 10.58 -2.67
N CYS A 77 0.57 9.32 -2.60
CA CYS A 77 0.44 8.37 -3.70
C CYS A 77 -0.85 7.55 -3.63
N THR A 78 -1.40 7.21 -4.81
CA THR A 78 -2.62 6.40 -4.94
C THR A 78 -2.32 5.11 -5.69
N PHE A 79 -2.73 3.98 -5.12
CA PHE A 79 -2.46 2.65 -5.66
C PHE A 79 -3.76 1.90 -5.95
N LYS A 80 -3.83 1.32 -7.15
CA LYS A 80 -4.80 0.30 -7.51
C LYS A 80 -4.03 -0.87 -8.12
N THR A 81 -3.86 -1.94 -7.33
CA THR A 81 -3.00 -3.07 -7.70
C THR A 81 -3.69 -4.41 -7.43
N GLY A 82 -3.12 -5.49 -7.92
CA GLY A 82 -3.55 -6.84 -7.63
C GLY A 82 -2.97 -7.39 -6.32
N ASP A 83 -2.77 -8.72 -6.29
CA ASP A 83 -2.29 -9.46 -5.13
C ASP A 83 -0.75 -9.45 -5.03
N TYR A 84 -0.21 -9.89 -3.88
CA TYR A 84 1.22 -10.10 -3.65
C TYR A 84 2.11 -8.87 -3.84
N CYS A 85 1.57 -7.67 -3.64
CA CYS A 85 2.32 -6.43 -3.80
C CYS A 85 3.00 -5.99 -2.51
N THR A 86 4.15 -5.30 -2.65
CA THR A 86 4.93 -4.77 -1.52
C THR A 86 5.06 -3.26 -1.65
N PHE A 87 4.74 -2.54 -0.57
CA PHE A 87 4.72 -1.09 -0.52
C PHE A 87 5.65 -0.57 0.57
N ASN A 88 6.54 0.35 0.21
CA ASN A 88 7.30 1.20 1.10
C ASN A 88 7.02 2.64 0.68
N THR A 89 6.17 3.34 1.44
CA THR A 89 5.67 4.67 1.06
C THR A 89 5.69 5.62 2.26
N GLY A 90 5.57 6.90 1.99
CA GLY A 90 5.41 7.92 3.01
C GLY A 90 3.96 8.04 3.51
N TYR A 91 3.56 9.24 3.92
CA TYR A 91 2.25 9.56 4.47
C TYR A 91 1.20 9.93 3.40
N ASP A 92 -0.07 10.09 3.81
CA ASP A 92 -1.21 10.47 2.95
C ASP A 92 -1.43 9.56 1.74
N CYS A 93 -1.04 8.29 1.82
CA CYS A 93 -1.19 7.35 0.71
C CYS A 93 -2.51 6.59 0.77
N THR A 94 -3.08 6.30 -0.42
CA THR A 94 -4.34 5.56 -0.56
C THR A 94 -4.14 4.27 -1.34
N PHE A 95 -4.63 3.15 -0.79
CA PHE A 95 -4.45 1.82 -1.34
C PHE A 95 -5.79 1.13 -1.61
N ASP A 96 -6.01 0.65 -2.84
CA ASP A 96 -7.07 -0.28 -3.26
C ASP A 96 -6.37 -1.49 -3.89
N THR A 97 -6.12 -2.54 -3.09
CA THR A 97 -5.24 -3.66 -3.48
C THR A 97 -5.91 -5.01 -3.24
N GLY A 98 -5.35 -6.05 -3.81
CA GLY A 98 -5.74 -7.42 -3.55
C GLY A 98 -5.24 -7.94 -2.19
N GLY A 99 -5.14 -9.25 -2.06
CA GLY A 99 -4.66 -9.94 -0.87
C GLY A 99 -3.15 -10.18 -0.87
N ASP A 100 -2.66 -10.83 0.21
CA ASP A 100 -1.26 -11.21 0.38
C ASP A 100 -0.25 -10.05 0.20
N CYS A 101 -0.69 -8.82 0.47
CA CYS A 101 0.12 -7.62 0.31
C CYS A 101 0.83 -7.22 1.61
N THR A 102 2.00 -6.58 1.47
CA THR A 102 2.80 -6.08 2.60
C THR A 102 2.97 -4.57 2.49
N PHE A 103 2.64 -3.86 3.58
CA PHE A 103 2.68 -2.41 3.66
C PHE A 103 3.65 -1.96 4.74
N LYS A 104 4.54 -1.07 4.38
CA LYS A 104 5.32 -0.24 5.29
C LYS A 104 5.09 1.20 4.88
N THR A 105 4.33 1.92 5.68
CA THR A 105 3.93 3.30 5.39
C THR A 105 4.08 4.17 6.63
N ASP A 106 4.03 5.48 6.45
CA ASP A 106 3.95 6.42 7.53
C ASP A 106 2.48 6.70 7.92
N ASP A 107 2.14 7.93 8.31
CA ASP A 107 0.87 8.32 8.91
C ASP A 107 -0.20 8.64 7.87
N ASP A 108 -1.45 8.84 8.33
CA ASP A 108 -2.59 9.35 7.55
C ASP A 108 -2.96 8.51 6.32
N CYS A 109 -2.58 7.23 6.30
CA CYS A 109 -2.82 6.35 5.15
C CYS A 109 -4.18 5.66 5.20
N THR A 110 -4.78 5.44 4.01
CA THR A 110 -6.06 4.73 3.87
C THR A 110 -5.90 3.46 3.08
N PHE A 111 -6.38 2.34 3.64
CA PHE A 111 -6.23 1.01 3.06
C PHE A 111 -7.58 0.36 2.81
N LYS A 112 -7.78 -0.13 1.58
CA LYS A 112 -8.81 -1.08 1.21
C LYS A 112 -8.13 -2.26 0.55
N THR A 113 -8.11 -3.41 1.25
CA THR A 113 -7.32 -4.57 0.82
C THR A 113 -8.08 -5.89 0.97
N GLY A 114 -7.56 -6.93 0.34
CA GLY A 114 -8.04 -8.30 0.49
C GLY A 114 -7.55 -8.97 1.78
N ASP A 115 -7.49 -10.31 1.75
CA ASP A 115 -7.08 -11.15 2.86
C ASP A 115 -5.56 -11.26 3.00
N TYR A 116 -5.09 -11.76 4.13
CA TYR A 116 -3.68 -12.11 4.40
C TYR A 116 -2.68 -10.96 4.27
N CYS A 117 -3.12 -9.73 4.45
CA CYS A 117 -2.25 -8.55 4.36
C CYS A 117 -1.51 -8.27 5.67
N THR A 118 -0.30 -7.70 5.55
CA THR A 118 0.53 -7.31 6.69
C THR A 118 0.82 -5.82 6.64
N PHE A 119 0.55 -5.13 7.75
CA PHE A 119 0.67 -3.68 7.86
C PHE A 119 1.66 -3.29 8.96
N ASN A 120 2.60 -2.42 8.62
CA ASN A 120 3.45 -1.69 9.55
C ASN A 120 3.31 -0.20 9.21
N THR A 121 2.49 0.51 9.98
CA THR A 121 2.09 1.88 9.65
C THR A 121 2.23 2.82 10.85
N GLY A 122 2.20 4.11 10.58
CA GLY A 122 2.19 5.12 11.61
C GLY A 122 0.81 5.30 12.29
N TYR A 123 0.44 6.52 12.60
CA TYR A 123 -0.81 6.88 13.28
C TYR A 123 -1.87 7.41 12.30
N ASP A 124 -3.09 7.65 12.79
CA ASP A 124 -4.25 8.20 12.03
C ASP A 124 -4.60 7.40 10.75
N CYS A 125 -4.23 6.11 10.70
CA CYS A 125 -4.50 5.27 9.53
C CYS A 125 -5.90 4.63 9.59
N THR A 126 -6.51 4.44 8.41
CA THR A 126 -7.82 3.81 8.26
C THR A 126 -7.74 2.53 7.42
N PHE A 127 -8.31 1.44 7.94
CA PHE A 127 -8.24 0.12 7.34
C PHE A 127 -9.63 -0.46 7.08
N ASP A 128 -9.90 -0.86 5.84
CA ASP A 128 -11.01 -1.71 5.40
C ASP A 128 -10.38 -2.95 4.75
N THR A 129 -10.30 -4.06 5.48
CA THR A 129 -9.50 -5.21 5.06
C THR A 129 -10.25 -6.52 5.20
N GLY A 130 -9.78 -7.56 4.52
CA GLY A 130 -10.30 -8.91 4.60
C GLY A 130 -9.89 -9.66 5.87
N HIS A 131 -9.78 -10.98 5.76
CA HIS A 131 -9.47 -11.90 6.84
C HIS A 131 -7.98 -12.14 7.01
N ASN A 132 -7.57 -12.65 8.19
CA ASN A 132 -6.21 -13.10 8.48
C ASN A 132 -5.14 -12.02 8.30
N CYS A 133 -5.49 -10.76 8.54
CA CYS A 133 -4.58 -9.63 8.43
C CYS A 133 -3.83 -9.38 9.75
N THR A 134 -2.59 -8.87 9.62
CA THR A 134 -1.73 -8.55 10.78
C THR A 134 -1.35 -7.08 10.75
N PHE A 135 -1.54 -6.39 11.88
CA PHE A 135 -1.33 -4.95 12.01
C PHE A 135 -0.32 -4.65 13.11
N ASP A 136 0.69 -3.84 12.80
CA ASP A 136 1.59 -3.16 13.74
C ASP A 136 1.50 -1.67 13.44
N THR A 137 0.64 -0.94 14.20
CA THR A 137 0.25 0.44 13.89
C THR A 137 0.44 1.37 15.09
N GLY A 138 0.44 2.67 14.84
CA GLY A 138 0.47 3.68 15.88
C GLY A 138 -0.89 3.91 16.56
N TYR A 139 -1.10 5.11 17.09
CA TYR A 139 -2.33 5.55 17.75
C TYR A 139 -3.36 6.13 16.77
N ASP A 140 -4.60 6.36 17.27
CA ASP A 140 -5.73 6.95 16.52
C ASP A 140 -6.13 6.21 15.22
N CYS A 141 -5.76 4.93 15.08
CA CYS A 141 -6.10 4.13 13.91
C CYS A 141 -7.54 3.58 13.97
N THR A 142 -8.17 3.43 12.80
CA THR A 142 -9.53 2.87 12.67
C THR A 142 -9.52 1.62 11.80
N PHE A 143 -10.12 0.54 12.31
CA PHE A 143 -10.14 -0.77 11.67
C PHE A 143 -11.58 -1.25 11.43
N ASP A 144 -11.89 -1.62 10.18
CA ASP A 144 -13.05 -2.46 9.78
C ASP A 144 -12.47 -3.68 9.07
N THR A 145 -12.46 -4.83 9.74
CA THR A 145 -11.73 -6.01 9.26
C THR A 145 -12.56 -7.28 9.32
N GLY A 146 -12.15 -8.30 8.56
CA GLY A 146 -12.71 -9.64 8.61
C GLY A 146 -12.30 -10.43 9.86
N ASP A 147 -12.38 -11.75 9.76
CA ASP A 147 -12.08 -12.67 10.87
C ASP A 147 -10.58 -12.92 11.04
N CYS A 148 -10.18 -13.45 12.20
CA CYS A 148 -8.82 -13.95 12.48
C CYS A 148 -7.72 -12.89 12.34
N CYS A 149 -8.02 -11.62 12.58
CA CYS A 149 -7.05 -10.53 12.48
C CYS A 149 -6.31 -10.30 13.82
N THR A 150 -5.04 -9.92 13.73
CA THR A 150 -4.19 -9.63 14.89
C THR A 150 -3.68 -8.20 14.84
N PHE A 151 -3.87 -7.47 15.93
CA PHE A 151 -3.52 -6.06 16.04
C PHE A 151 -2.51 -5.83 17.15
N LYS A 152 -1.47 -5.07 16.85
CA LYS A 152 -0.57 -4.49 17.83
C LYS A 152 -0.59 -2.98 17.61
N THR A 153 -1.23 -2.26 18.54
CA THR A 153 -1.52 -0.83 18.38
C THR A 153 -1.14 -0.03 19.62
N ASP A 154 -1.09 1.29 19.47
CA ASP A 154 -1.04 2.22 20.58
C ASP A 154 -2.48 2.63 21.00
N ASP A 155 -2.62 3.76 21.70
CA ASP A 155 -3.89 4.21 22.28
C ASP A 155 -4.84 4.84 21.23
N TYR A 156 -6.10 5.00 21.63
CA TYR A 156 -7.18 5.67 20.88
C TYR A 156 -7.66 4.96 19.63
N CYS A 157 -7.20 3.74 19.39
CA CYS A 157 -7.61 2.95 18.23
C CYS A 157 -9.05 2.45 18.32
N THR A 158 -9.74 2.40 17.20
CA THR A 158 -11.13 1.97 17.08
C THR A 158 -11.23 0.73 16.20
N PHE A 159 -11.88 -0.31 16.71
CA PHE A 159 -12.00 -1.61 16.05
C PHE A 159 -13.46 -1.96 15.78
N LYS A 160 -13.73 -2.46 14.58
CA LYS A 160 -14.91 -3.22 14.20
C LYS A 160 -14.41 -4.42 13.41
N THR A 161 -14.53 -5.61 13.98
CA THR A 161 -13.87 -6.82 13.47
C THR A 161 -14.84 -7.97 13.27
N GLY A 162 -14.40 -8.99 12.54
CA GLY A 162 -15.03 -10.31 12.50
C GLY A 162 -14.76 -11.15 13.75
N GLU A 163 -14.84 -12.47 13.61
CA GLU A 163 -14.61 -13.43 14.69
C GLU A 163 -13.11 -13.68 14.91
N GLU A 164 -12.76 -14.19 16.10
CA GLU A 164 -11.40 -14.63 16.46
C GLU A 164 -10.31 -13.56 16.30
N CYS A 165 -10.66 -12.30 16.46
CA CYS A 165 -9.73 -11.17 16.39
C CYS A 165 -9.17 -10.82 17.78
N VAL A 166 -7.88 -10.43 17.81
CA VAL A 166 -7.16 -10.12 19.05
C VAL A 166 -6.35 -8.83 18.88
N ALA A 167 -6.49 -7.90 19.81
CA ALA A 167 -5.65 -6.72 19.90
C ALA A 167 -4.68 -6.78 21.08
N VAL A 168 -3.47 -6.30 20.88
CA VAL A 168 -2.46 -6.08 21.93
C VAL A 168 -2.14 -4.58 21.99
N ARG A 169 -2.45 -3.96 23.13
CA ARG A 169 -2.10 -2.56 23.40
C ARG A 169 -0.62 -2.46 23.79
N ARG A 170 0.16 -1.70 23.03
CA ARG A 170 1.61 -1.71 23.09
C ARG A 170 2.16 -1.19 24.44
N GLY A 171 1.60 -0.15 25.00
CA GLY A 171 2.10 0.51 26.20
C GLY A 171 2.01 -0.32 27.48
N ILE A 172 1.00 -1.19 27.60
CA ILE A 172 0.73 -2.01 28.80
C ILE A 172 0.71 -3.51 28.53
N PHE A 173 0.93 -3.93 27.29
CA PHE A 173 0.87 -5.32 26.83
C PHE A 173 -0.43 -6.04 27.20
N GLU A 174 -1.54 -5.30 27.24
CA GLU A 174 -2.87 -5.85 27.48
C GLU A 174 -3.37 -6.59 26.24
N ILE A 175 -3.85 -7.81 26.43
CA ILE A 175 -4.48 -8.61 25.37
C ILE A 175 -6.00 -8.39 25.45
N ILE A 176 -6.58 -7.87 24.38
CA ILE A 176 -8.00 -7.57 24.26
C ILE A 176 -8.61 -8.51 23.21
N LYS A 177 -9.57 -9.34 23.63
CA LYS A 177 -10.41 -10.09 22.69
C LYS A 177 -11.46 -9.16 22.09
N LEU A 178 -11.50 -9.10 20.79
CA LEU A 178 -12.46 -8.26 20.05
C LEU A 178 -13.70 -9.08 19.72
N GLU A 179 -14.89 -8.53 20.04
CA GLU A 179 -16.16 -9.19 19.77
C GLU A 179 -16.67 -8.80 18.37
N LYS A 180 -17.11 -9.79 17.59
CA LYS A 180 -17.64 -9.62 16.23
C LYS A 180 -18.67 -8.50 16.14
N GLY A 181 -18.42 -7.53 15.26
CA GLY A 181 -19.34 -6.43 14.94
C GLY A 181 -19.53 -5.40 16.07
N VAL A 182 -18.86 -5.57 17.21
CA VAL A 182 -18.87 -4.60 18.31
C VAL A 182 -17.79 -3.56 18.06
N LYS A 183 -18.17 -2.28 18.08
CA LYS A 183 -17.21 -1.19 17.99
C LYS A 183 -16.55 -0.95 19.34
N ILE A 184 -15.25 -1.19 19.41
CA ILE A 184 -14.44 -1.04 20.62
C ILE A 184 -13.41 0.08 20.39
N LYS A 185 -13.24 0.95 21.36
CA LYS A 185 -12.15 1.95 21.39
C LYS A 185 -11.23 1.64 22.57
N ILE A 186 -9.93 1.57 22.31
CA ILE A 186 -8.90 1.32 23.33
C ILE A 186 -7.88 2.43 23.37
#